data_fdfd860cfa501ad6147205549f2ce15e
#
_entry.id   fdfd860cfa501ad6147205549f2ce15e
#
_cell.length_a   1.000
_cell.length_b   1.000
_cell.length_c   1.000
_cell.angle_alpha   90.00
_cell.angle_beta   90.00
_cell.angle_gamma   90.00
#
_symmetry.space_group_name_H-M   'P 1'
#
loop_
_entity.id
_entity.type
_entity.pdbx_description
1 polymer ?
#
loop_
_entity_poly.entity_id
_entity_poly.type
_entity_poly.pdbx_seq_one_letter_code
_entity_poly.pdbx_strand_id
1 'polypeptide(L)'
;MTPHVWVAEPHEAGEVARLLIAFRDHQGATWPSDNAFLAGVERLMDDPATDFLLGAPSRGGPPAAVAQLRYRFGVWRAGFDCLLEDVFVEEPARGSGLGREMVAAALDRARGRACRRVELDVNEANRAAVALYESFGFSATANAYGARDLYMRLHLDEGG
;
A
#
# COMPACT_ATOMS: atom_id res chain seq x y z
N MET A 1 -9.74 -10.03 19.51
CA MET A 1 -8.32 -9.93 19.10
C MET A 1 -8.06 -8.60 18.46
N THR A 2 -6.95 -7.99 18.79
CA THR A 2 -6.59 -6.67 18.28
C THR A 2 -5.59 -6.82 17.12
N PRO A 3 -5.89 -6.30 15.94
CA PRO A 3 -4.93 -6.30 14.83
C PRO A 3 -3.63 -5.61 15.21
N HIS A 4 -2.55 -6.08 14.64
CA HIS A 4 -1.22 -5.51 14.85
C HIS A 4 -0.55 -5.25 13.52
N VAL A 5 0.02 -4.05 13.34
CA VAL A 5 0.71 -3.63 12.12
C VAL A 5 2.12 -3.16 12.50
N TRP A 6 3.11 -3.52 11.69
CA TRP A 6 4.51 -3.13 11.93
C TRP A 6 5.23 -2.86 10.61
N VAL A 7 6.33 -2.13 10.69
CA VAL A 7 7.21 -1.90 9.55
C VAL A 7 8.03 -3.18 9.34
N ALA A 8 7.97 -3.73 8.14
CA ALA A 8 8.70 -4.95 7.81
C ALA A 8 10.21 -4.71 7.84
N GLU A 9 10.94 -5.66 8.41
CA GLU A 9 12.40 -5.67 8.43
C GLU A 9 12.95 -6.50 7.26
N PRO A 10 14.23 -6.33 6.87
CA PRO A 10 14.80 -7.04 5.72
C PRO A 10 14.65 -8.56 5.75
N HIS A 11 14.70 -9.18 6.94
CA HIS A 11 14.51 -10.63 7.06
C HIS A 11 13.08 -11.07 6.78
N GLU A 12 12.13 -10.14 6.70
CA GLU A 12 10.73 -10.41 6.40
C GLU A 12 10.38 -10.24 4.92
N ALA A 13 11.39 -10.02 4.05
CA ALA A 13 11.18 -9.84 2.62
C ALA A 13 10.37 -10.98 1.98
N GLY A 14 10.59 -12.20 2.43
CA GLY A 14 9.84 -13.38 1.95
C GLY A 14 8.34 -13.29 2.26
N GLU A 15 7.99 -12.82 3.44
CA GLU A 15 6.58 -12.64 3.82
C GLU A 15 5.92 -11.51 3.04
N VAL A 16 6.64 -10.41 2.84
CA VAL A 16 6.15 -9.29 2.01
C VAL A 16 5.89 -9.78 0.58
N ALA A 17 6.85 -10.48 0.00
CA ALA A 17 6.72 -11.02 -1.36
C ALA A 17 5.56 -12.02 -1.45
N ARG A 18 5.41 -12.90 -0.47
CA ARG A 18 4.31 -13.88 -0.43
C ARG A 18 2.94 -13.19 -0.50
N LEU A 19 2.77 -12.12 0.27
CA LEU A 19 1.50 -11.38 0.29
C LEU A 19 1.24 -10.61 -1.00
N LEU A 20 2.28 -10.04 -1.62
CA LEU A 20 2.15 -9.37 -2.91
C LEU A 20 1.83 -10.37 -4.03
N ILE A 21 2.41 -11.57 -3.97
CA ILE A 21 2.09 -12.66 -4.90
C ILE A 21 0.62 -13.08 -4.73
N ALA A 22 0.15 -13.21 -3.49
CA ALA A 22 -1.25 -13.50 -3.21
C ALA A 22 -2.18 -12.41 -3.78
N PHE A 23 -1.77 -11.16 -3.70
CA PHE A 23 -2.50 -10.04 -4.29
C PHE A 23 -2.55 -10.15 -5.81
N ARG A 24 -1.42 -10.43 -6.46
CA ARG A 24 -1.37 -10.70 -7.91
C ARG A 24 -2.36 -11.78 -8.30
N ASP A 25 -2.34 -12.90 -7.57
CA ASP A 25 -3.21 -14.04 -7.84
C ASP A 25 -4.69 -13.68 -7.65
N HIS A 26 -4.99 -12.90 -6.63
CA HIS A 26 -6.35 -12.40 -6.38
C HIS A 26 -6.86 -11.54 -7.54
N GLN A 27 -5.98 -10.79 -8.20
CA GLN A 27 -6.32 -9.99 -9.37
C GLN A 27 -6.42 -10.82 -10.65
N GLY A 28 -6.12 -12.11 -10.59
CA GLY A 28 -6.15 -13.00 -11.77
C GLY A 28 -4.96 -12.81 -12.72
N ALA A 29 -3.91 -12.13 -12.27
CA ALA A 29 -2.72 -11.90 -13.08
C ALA A 29 -1.67 -12.99 -12.85
N THR A 30 -0.80 -13.20 -13.85
CA THR A 30 0.31 -14.17 -13.80
C THR A 30 1.67 -13.50 -13.86
N TRP A 31 1.69 -12.21 -14.03
CA TRP A 31 2.90 -11.39 -14.13
C TRP A 31 2.86 -10.28 -13.07
N PRO A 32 3.98 -9.91 -12.47
CA PRO A 32 5.34 -10.51 -12.56
C PRO A 32 5.42 -11.92 -11.95
N SER A 33 6.53 -12.65 -12.25
CA SER A 33 6.77 -13.97 -11.66
C SER A 33 7.02 -13.89 -10.15
N ASP A 34 6.91 -15.02 -9.46
CA ASP A 34 7.20 -15.08 -8.03
C ASP A 34 8.61 -14.62 -7.70
N ASN A 35 9.60 -15.05 -8.48
CA ASN A 35 10.99 -14.64 -8.29
C ASN A 35 11.19 -13.15 -8.50
N ALA A 36 10.48 -12.56 -9.47
CA ALA A 36 10.55 -11.12 -9.72
C ALA A 36 9.98 -10.32 -8.55
N PHE A 37 8.90 -10.81 -7.91
CA PHE A 37 8.38 -10.18 -6.70
C PHE A 37 9.38 -10.17 -5.57
N LEU A 38 10.00 -11.31 -5.28
CA LEU A 38 10.99 -11.38 -4.20
C LEU A 38 12.18 -10.47 -4.47
N ALA A 39 12.73 -10.51 -5.69
CA ALA A 39 13.86 -9.65 -6.07
C ALA A 39 13.47 -8.16 -5.98
N GLY A 40 12.26 -7.82 -6.41
CA GLY A 40 11.77 -6.44 -6.34
C GLY A 40 11.60 -5.95 -4.90
N VAL A 41 11.04 -6.80 -4.03
CA VAL A 41 10.88 -6.48 -2.61
C VAL A 41 12.24 -6.27 -1.94
N GLU A 42 13.20 -7.17 -2.18
CA GLU A 42 14.54 -7.05 -1.62
C GLU A 42 15.22 -5.75 -2.06
N ARG A 43 15.08 -5.40 -3.34
CA ARG A 43 15.61 -4.13 -3.87
C ARG A 43 14.97 -2.93 -3.18
N LEU A 44 13.65 -2.93 -3.00
CA LEU A 44 12.94 -1.81 -2.39
C LEU A 44 13.18 -1.71 -0.88
N MET A 45 13.48 -2.81 -0.21
CA MET A 45 13.86 -2.77 1.21
C MET A 45 15.20 -2.07 1.45
N ASP A 46 16.07 -2.04 0.43
CA ASP A 46 17.31 -1.28 0.49
C ASP A 46 17.12 0.22 0.15
N ASP A 47 15.94 0.59 -0.33
CA ASP A 47 15.63 1.97 -0.69
C ASP A 47 15.09 2.72 0.52
N PRO A 48 15.80 3.76 1.03
CA PRO A 48 15.33 4.52 2.19
C PRO A 48 14.03 5.30 1.94
N ALA A 49 13.62 5.43 0.67
CA ALA A 49 12.36 6.07 0.29
C ALA A 49 11.19 5.08 0.18
N THR A 50 11.33 3.87 0.72
CA THR A 50 10.29 2.85 0.69
C THR A 50 10.13 2.22 2.08
N ASP A 51 8.88 2.03 2.49
CA ASP A 51 8.54 1.16 3.61
C ASP A 51 7.55 0.11 3.15
N PHE A 52 7.69 -1.10 3.69
CA PHE A 52 6.64 -2.10 3.65
C PHE A 52 6.04 -2.25 5.05
N LEU A 53 4.72 -2.32 5.12
CA LEU A 53 4.02 -2.64 6.36
C LEU A 53 3.49 -4.07 6.26
N LEU A 54 3.61 -4.79 7.35
CA LEU A 54 2.95 -6.09 7.53
C LEU A 54 1.92 -5.97 8.64
N GLY A 55 0.86 -6.74 8.53
CA GLY A 55 -0.18 -6.75 9.55
C GLY A 55 -0.70 -8.16 9.81
N ALA A 56 -1.12 -8.38 11.04
CA ALA A 56 -1.73 -9.64 11.47
C ALA A 56 -3.02 -9.34 12.25
N PRO A 57 -4.00 -10.28 12.24
CA PRO A 57 -5.23 -10.09 13.02
C PRO A 57 -5.00 -10.00 14.53
N SER A 58 -3.88 -10.51 15.00
CA SER A 58 -3.49 -10.43 16.42
C SER A 58 -1.97 -10.34 16.53
N ARG A 59 -1.51 -9.71 17.64
CA ARG A 59 -0.08 -9.59 17.91
C ARG A 59 0.55 -10.97 18.03
N GLY A 60 1.68 -11.18 17.35
CA GLY A 60 2.40 -12.44 17.32
C GLY A 60 1.87 -13.46 16.33
N GLY A 61 0.75 -13.17 15.67
CA GLY A 61 0.22 -14.02 14.60
C GLY A 61 0.98 -13.86 13.28
N PRO A 62 0.80 -14.80 12.35
CA PRO A 62 1.45 -14.71 11.05
C PRO A 62 0.92 -13.52 10.25
N PRO A 63 1.77 -12.87 9.44
CA PRO A 63 1.34 -11.78 8.58
C PRO A 63 0.23 -12.20 7.62
N ALA A 64 -0.81 -11.38 7.52
CA ALA A 64 -1.96 -11.61 6.64
C ALA A 64 -2.33 -10.36 5.82
N ALA A 65 -1.55 -9.29 5.96
CA ALA A 65 -1.76 -8.06 5.22
C ALA A 65 -0.43 -7.38 4.91
N VAL A 66 -0.40 -6.67 3.79
CA VAL A 66 0.78 -5.93 3.34
C VAL A 66 0.34 -4.57 2.78
N ALA A 67 1.19 -3.57 2.96
CA ALA A 67 1.08 -2.29 2.28
C ALA A 67 2.48 -1.80 1.91
N GLN A 68 2.59 -1.07 0.81
CA GLN A 68 3.83 -0.45 0.37
C GLN A 68 3.67 1.06 0.40
N LEU A 69 4.63 1.75 1.01
CA LEU A 69 4.69 3.21 1.06
C LEU A 69 5.93 3.67 0.30
N ARG A 70 5.74 4.60 -0.62
CA ARG A 70 6.83 5.23 -1.37
C ARG A 70 6.86 6.71 -1.04
N TYR A 71 8.03 7.22 -0.72
CA TYR A 71 8.22 8.62 -0.34
C TYR A 71 8.95 9.34 -1.45
N ARG A 72 8.45 10.51 -1.86
CA ARG A 72 9.15 11.35 -2.84
C ARG A 72 9.08 12.81 -2.42
N PHE A 73 10.19 13.51 -2.63
CA PHE A 73 10.22 14.95 -2.39
C PHE A 73 9.52 15.67 -3.53
N GLY A 74 8.63 16.59 -3.18
CA GLY A 74 7.89 17.41 -4.12
C GLY A 74 8.20 18.89 -3.95
N VAL A 75 8.56 19.55 -5.04
CA VAL A 75 8.84 20.99 -5.03
C VAL A 75 7.60 21.78 -4.62
N TRP A 76 6.44 21.42 -5.16
CA TRP A 76 5.19 22.10 -4.88
C TRP A 76 4.72 21.95 -3.44
N ARG A 77 5.12 20.89 -2.76
CA ARG A 77 4.82 20.67 -1.34
C ARG A 77 5.91 21.20 -0.43
N ALA A 78 7.08 21.52 -0.99
CA ALA A 78 8.27 21.82 -0.22
C ALA A 78 8.52 20.75 0.86
N GLY A 79 8.33 19.50 0.50
CA GLY A 79 8.44 18.38 1.42
C GLY A 79 8.10 17.06 0.75
N PHE A 80 7.99 16.01 1.56
CA PHE A 80 7.70 14.67 1.05
C PHE A 80 6.21 14.41 0.92
N ASP A 81 5.85 13.69 -0.15
CA ASP A 81 4.58 13.00 -0.29
C ASP A 81 4.80 11.52 -0.03
N CYS A 82 3.80 10.86 0.51
CA CYS A 82 3.74 9.41 0.61
C CYS A 82 2.75 8.89 -0.42
N LEU A 83 3.20 7.96 -1.27
CA LEU A 83 2.32 7.20 -2.14
C LEU A 83 2.03 5.86 -1.46
N LEU A 84 0.77 5.63 -1.13
CA LEU A 84 0.32 4.37 -0.55
C LEU A 84 -0.04 3.41 -1.69
N GLU A 85 0.83 2.42 -1.90
CA GLU A 85 0.64 1.40 -2.93
C GLU A 85 0.24 0.07 -2.28
N ASP A 86 -0.52 -0.73 -3.00
CA ASP A 86 -0.71 -2.16 -2.71
C ASP A 86 -1.15 -2.47 -1.28
N VAL A 87 -2.30 -1.98 -0.86
CA VAL A 87 -2.91 -2.43 0.39
C VAL A 87 -3.70 -3.70 0.12
N PHE A 88 -3.27 -4.81 0.71
CA PHE A 88 -3.90 -6.11 0.52
C PHE A 88 -4.04 -6.85 1.84
N VAL A 89 -5.22 -7.43 2.06
CA VAL A 89 -5.52 -8.31 3.21
C VAL A 89 -5.96 -9.66 2.65
N GLU A 90 -5.33 -10.73 3.10
CA GLU A 90 -5.72 -12.09 2.71
C GLU A 90 -7.17 -12.36 3.09
N GLU A 91 -7.85 -13.15 2.26
CA GLU A 91 -9.28 -13.43 2.44
C GLU A 91 -9.63 -13.94 3.85
N PRO A 92 -8.91 -14.92 4.44
CA PRO A 92 -9.24 -15.40 5.79
C PRO A 92 -9.16 -14.33 6.88
N ALA A 93 -8.40 -13.26 6.67
CA ALA A 93 -8.24 -12.18 7.65
C ALA A 93 -9.17 -10.99 7.40
N ARG A 94 -9.96 -11.03 6.33
CA ARG A 94 -10.92 -9.96 6.02
C ARG A 94 -12.06 -9.95 7.04
N GLY A 95 -12.58 -8.74 7.30
CA GLY A 95 -13.62 -8.56 8.30
C GLY A 95 -13.09 -8.50 9.74
N SER A 96 -11.76 -8.57 9.94
CA SER A 96 -11.13 -8.47 11.25
C SER A 96 -10.79 -7.03 11.69
N GLY A 97 -11.00 -6.04 10.81
CA GLY A 97 -10.54 -4.67 11.02
C GLY A 97 -9.09 -4.43 10.61
N LEU A 98 -8.42 -5.44 10.07
CA LEU A 98 -7.01 -5.34 9.71
C LEU A 98 -6.75 -4.34 8.58
N GLY A 99 -7.64 -4.28 7.58
CA GLY A 99 -7.51 -3.29 6.49
C GLY A 99 -7.52 -1.86 7.01
N ARG A 100 -8.41 -1.56 7.95
CA ARG A 100 -8.48 -0.24 8.59
C ARG A 100 -7.21 0.05 9.37
N GLU A 101 -6.70 -0.91 10.12
CA GLU A 101 -5.47 -0.75 10.88
C GLU A 101 -4.26 -0.56 9.97
N MET A 102 -4.24 -1.21 8.81
CA MET A 102 -3.18 -1.02 7.81
C MET A 102 -3.16 0.44 7.32
N VAL A 103 -4.31 1.00 6.99
CA VAL A 103 -4.39 2.39 6.53
C VAL A 103 -4.02 3.35 7.66
N ALA A 104 -4.54 3.13 8.87
CA ALA A 104 -4.20 3.96 10.02
C ALA A 104 -2.68 3.97 10.28
N ALA A 105 -2.05 2.80 10.26
CA ALA A 105 -0.61 2.68 10.45
C ALA A 105 0.19 3.36 9.33
N ALA A 106 -0.29 3.27 8.09
CA ALA A 106 0.35 3.95 6.96
C ALA A 106 0.31 5.46 7.14
N LEU A 107 -0.82 6.02 7.57
CA LEU A 107 -0.95 7.45 7.83
C LEU A 107 -0.04 7.89 8.98
N ASP A 108 0.02 7.12 10.06
CA ASP A 108 0.91 7.41 11.19
C ASP A 108 2.38 7.36 10.76
N ARG A 109 2.75 6.39 9.96
CA ARG A 109 4.12 6.29 9.43
C ARG A 109 4.46 7.48 8.55
N ALA A 110 3.55 7.89 7.67
CA ALA A 110 3.74 9.05 6.80
C ALA A 110 3.91 10.35 7.62
N ARG A 111 3.10 10.52 8.66
CA ARG A 111 3.23 11.66 9.58
C ARG A 111 4.57 11.64 10.31
N GLY A 112 4.99 10.46 10.78
CA GLY A 112 6.27 10.28 11.45
C GLY A 112 7.47 10.59 10.56
N ARG A 113 7.31 10.48 9.25
CA ARG A 113 8.32 10.84 8.25
C ARG A 113 8.15 12.26 7.72
N ALA A 114 7.32 13.07 8.37
CA ALA A 114 7.06 14.44 8.02
C ALA A 114 6.48 14.64 6.61
N CYS A 115 5.73 13.64 6.11
CA CYS A 115 5.04 13.78 4.84
C CYS A 115 3.92 14.81 4.96
N ARG A 116 3.73 15.60 3.91
CA ARG A 116 2.70 16.63 3.85
C ARG A 116 1.40 16.15 3.22
N ARG A 117 1.46 15.01 2.52
CA ARG A 117 0.31 14.45 1.82
C ARG A 117 0.50 12.95 1.66
N VAL A 118 -0.61 12.22 1.68
CA VAL A 118 -0.65 10.81 1.29
C VAL A 118 -1.57 10.70 0.07
N GLU A 119 -1.10 10.02 -0.95
CA GLU A 119 -1.85 9.79 -2.18
C GLU A 119 -1.99 8.30 -2.42
N LEU A 120 -3.07 7.89 -3.06
CA LEU A 120 -3.28 6.53 -3.52
C LEU A 120 -4.14 6.55 -4.78
N ASP A 121 -4.12 5.46 -5.54
CA ASP A 121 -5.10 5.20 -6.57
C ASP A 121 -5.93 3.98 -6.19
N VAL A 122 -7.17 3.98 -6.60
CA VAL A 122 -8.12 2.90 -6.34
C VAL A 122 -9.10 2.81 -7.48
N ASN A 123 -9.44 1.57 -7.88
CA ASN A 123 -10.47 1.38 -8.89
C ASN A 123 -11.84 1.69 -8.24
N GLU A 124 -12.62 2.54 -8.89
CA GLU A 124 -13.93 2.95 -8.36
C GLU A 124 -14.93 1.79 -8.22
N ALA A 125 -14.72 0.69 -8.95
CA ALA A 125 -15.52 -0.52 -8.80
C ALA A 125 -15.25 -1.25 -7.48
N ASN A 126 -14.10 -1.02 -6.86
CA ASN A 126 -13.78 -1.56 -5.52
C ASN A 126 -14.41 -0.66 -4.45
N ARG A 127 -15.72 -0.81 -4.29
CA ARG A 127 -16.51 0.05 -3.40
C ARG A 127 -16.10 -0.04 -1.94
N ALA A 128 -15.71 -1.23 -1.49
CA ALA A 128 -15.27 -1.42 -0.11
C ALA A 128 -13.99 -0.64 0.18
N ALA A 129 -13.02 -0.68 -0.74
CA ALA A 129 -11.78 0.08 -0.61
C ALA A 129 -12.04 1.59 -0.67
N VAL A 130 -12.85 2.04 -1.62
CA VAL A 130 -13.21 3.46 -1.74
C VAL A 130 -13.84 3.96 -0.43
N ALA A 131 -14.82 3.23 0.11
CA ALA A 131 -15.47 3.59 1.37
C ALA A 131 -14.48 3.64 2.53
N LEU A 132 -13.55 2.68 2.61
CA LEU A 132 -12.51 2.66 3.63
C LEU A 132 -11.63 3.91 3.54
N TYR A 133 -11.13 4.23 2.36
CA TYR A 133 -10.27 5.40 2.17
C TYR A 133 -11.01 6.71 2.45
N GLU A 134 -12.25 6.84 1.97
CA GLU A 134 -13.07 8.02 2.25
C GLU A 134 -13.31 8.20 3.75
N SER A 135 -13.45 7.12 4.51
CA SER A 135 -13.62 7.19 5.96
C SER A 135 -12.41 7.79 6.69
N PHE A 136 -11.24 7.77 6.06
CA PHE A 136 -10.03 8.44 6.56
C PHE A 136 -9.86 9.87 6.02
N GLY A 137 -10.74 10.33 5.15
CA GLY A 137 -10.69 11.66 4.56
C GLY A 137 -10.06 11.72 3.17
N PHE A 138 -9.71 10.59 2.56
CA PHE A 138 -9.26 10.60 1.17
C PHE A 138 -10.38 11.04 0.24
N SER A 139 -10.03 11.82 -0.77
CA SER A 139 -11.00 12.33 -1.75
C SER A 139 -10.35 12.47 -3.12
N ALA A 140 -11.10 12.09 -4.16
CA ALA A 140 -10.66 12.27 -5.54
C ALA A 140 -10.71 13.73 -6.00
N THR A 141 -11.31 14.61 -5.21
CA THR A 141 -11.47 16.05 -5.52
C THR A 141 -10.75 16.95 -4.51
N ALA A 142 -9.74 16.41 -3.81
CA ALA A 142 -8.97 17.14 -2.79
C ALA A 142 -7.94 18.08 -3.44
N ASN A 143 -8.40 19.00 -4.30
CA ASN A 143 -7.59 20.00 -4.98
C ASN A 143 -8.31 21.34 -4.98
N ALA A 144 -7.62 22.37 -5.48
CA ALA A 144 -8.16 23.75 -5.49
C ALA A 144 -9.33 23.95 -6.46
N TYR A 145 -9.54 23.03 -7.40
CA TYR A 145 -10.51 23.20 -8.48
C TYR A 145 -11.83 22.48 -8.25
N GLY A 146 -11.89 21.54 -7.31
CA GLY A 146 -13.08 20.75 -7.05
C GLY A 146 -13.40 19.69 -8.10
N ALA A 147 -12.58 19.57 -9.13
CA ALA A 147 -12.69 18.54 -10.17
C ALA A 147 -11.80 17.35 -9.79
N ARG A 148 -12.10 16.17 -10.35
CA ARG A 148 -11.29 14.99 -10.09
C ARG A 148 -9.94 15.08 -10.81
N ASP A 149 -8.88 14.70 -10.11
CA ASP A 149 -7.60 14.43 -10.73
C ASP A 149 -7.63 12.99 -11.26
N LEU A 150 -7.40 12.84 -12.57
CA LEU A 150 -7.48 11.52 -13.20
C LEU A 150 -6.13 10.83 -13.18
N TYR A 151 -6.12 9.56 -12.77
CA TYR A 151 -4.95 8.71 -12.92
C TYR A 151 -4.94 8.16 -14.35
N MET A 152 -3.87 8.46 -15.09
CA MET A 152 -3.73 8.07 -16.48
C MET A 152 -2.41 7.33 -16.68
N ARG A 153 -2.42 6.28 -17.50
CA ARG A 153 -1.22 5.51 -17.81
C ARG A 153 -1.11 5.19 -19.28
N LEU A 154 0.11 5.03 -19.74
CA LEU A 154 0.44 4.54 -21.06
C LEU A 154 1.53 3.48 -20.91
N HIS A 155 1.26 2.27 -21.37
CA HIS A 155 2.27 1.21 -21.38
C HIS A 155 3.25 1.44 -22.51
N LEU A 156 4.56 1.37 -22.20
CA LEU A 156 5.64 1.60 -23.17
C LEU A 156 6.23 0.31 -23.71
N ASP A 157 5.84 -0.83 -23.16
CA ASP A 157 6.21 -2.16 -23.63
C ASP A 157 4.97 -2.90 -24.16
N GLU A 158 5.19 -3.96 -24.95
CA GLU A 158 4.10 -4.75 -25.51
C GLU A 158 3.59 -5.84 -24.55
N GLY A 159 4.21 -5.99 -23.39
CA GLY A 159 3.89 -7.02 -22.42
C GLY A 159 3.12 -6.52 -21.19
N GLY A 160 2.78 -5.27 -21.17
CA GLY A 160 2.16 -4.63 -20.02
C GLY A 160 0.69 -4.91 -19.78
#